data_7f30c45a105fae5e31e35ffa2bf81c45
#
_entry.id   7f30c45a105fae5e31e35ffa2bf81c45
#
_cell.length_a   1.000
_cell.length_b   1.000
_cell.length_c   1.000
_cell.angle_alpha   90.00
_cell.angle_beta   90.00
_cell.angle_gamma   90.00
#
_symmetry.space_group_name_H-M   'P 1'
#
loop_
_entity.id
_entity.type
_entity.pdbx_description
1 polymer ?
#
loop_
_entity_poly.entity_id
_entity_poly.type
_entity_poly.pdbx_seq_one_letter_code
_entity_poly.pdbx_strand_id
1 'polypeptide(L)'
;MLASVPRENRIVPLYHQVEQVIRHRIATRQYDPGFQIPSEHELGRELKVSRVTIREALRELVREHLLVKVQGKGTFVAPELPKVLPPIKYSGFL
;
A
#
# COMPACT_ATOMS: atom_id res chain seq x y z
N MET A 1 13.13 -9.43 3.76
CA MET A 1 11.82 -8.84 3.50
C MET A 1 11.45 -7.82 4.55
N LEU A 2 11.01 -6.68 4.14
CA LEU A 2 10.66 -5.64 5.09
C LEU A 2 9.40 -5.99 5.85
N ALA A 3 9.51 -6.12 7.16
CA ALA A 3 8.34 -6.24 8.01
C ALA A 3 7.84 -4.87 8.42
N SER A 4 8.71 -3.87 8.40
CA SER A 4 8.36 -2.51 8.75
C SER A 4 9.09 -1.54 7.84
N VAL A 5 8.62 -0.29 7.84
CA VAL A 5 9.17 0.74 6.98
C VAL A 5 10.35 1.40 7.69
N PRO A 6 11.52 1.51 7.03
CA PRO A 6 12.68 2.15 7.65
C PRO A 6 12.42 3.63 7.93
N ARG A 7 12.71 4.07 9.13
CA ARG A 7 12.48 5.46 9.50
C ARG A 7 13.67 6.35 9.20
N GLU A 8 14.83 5.75 9.01
CA GLU A 8 16.05 6.49 8.72
C GLU A 8 16.07 7.04 7.31
N ASN A 9 15.31 6.44 6.41
CA ASN A 9 15.27 6.87 5.02
C ASN A 9 14.35 8.07 4.88
N ARG A 10 14.90 9.27 5.06
CA ARG A 10 14.10 10.49 5.06
C ARG A 10 13.95 11.13 3.70
N ILE A 11 14.62 10.60 2.69
CA ILE A 11 14.52 11.12 1.33
C ILE A 11 13.13 10.78 0.77
N VAL A 12 12.62 9.60 1.08
CA VAL A 12 11.31 9.14 0.62
C VAL A 12 10.34 9.20 1.80
N PRO A 13 9.25 9.97 1.69
CA PRO A 13 8.27 10.03 2.79
C PRO A 13 7.77 8.65 3.17
N LEU A 14 7.44 8.47 4.45
CA LEU A 14 7.00 7.18 4.96
C LEU A 14 5.80 6.61 4.21
N TYR A 15 4.83 7.45 3.86
CA TYR A 15 3.65 6.90 3.19
C TYR A 15 3.98 6.35 1.81
N HIS A 16 4.99 6.90 1.14
CA HIS A 16 5.41 6.34 -0.14
C HIS A 16 6.09 4.99 0.06
N GLN A 17 6.81 4.82 1.17
CA GLN A 17 7.42 3.53 1.48
C GLN A 17 6.34 2.49 1.76
N VAL A 18 5.28 2.88 2.46
CA VAL A 18 4.14 2.00 2.69
C VAL A 18 3.50 1.62 1.35
N GLU A 19 3.33 2.58 0.45
CA GLU A 19 2.81 2.30 -0.88
C GLU A 19 3.62 1.20 -1.57
N GLN A 20 4.94 1.28 -1.48
CA GLN A 20 5.79 0.28 -2.13
C GLN A 20 5.55 -1.11 -1.57
N VAL A 21 5.40 -1.21 -0.26
CA VAL A 21 5.11 -2.50 0.38
C VAL A 21 3.81 -3.08 -0.16
N ILE A 22 2.76 -2.27 -0.20
CA ILE A 22 1.45 -2.74 -0.65
C ILE A 22 1.49 -3.09 -2.15
N ARG A 23 2.14 -2.25 -2.98
CA ARG A 23 2.29 -2.53 -4.40
C ARG A 23 2.98 -3.87 -4.61
N HIS A 24 4.03 -4.13 -3.83
CA HIS A 24 4.76 -5.39 -3.95
C HIS A 24 3.85 -6.57 -3.64
N ARG A 25 3.04 -6.46 -2.58
CA ARG A 25 2.13 -7.54 -2.20
C ARG A 25 1.07 -7.80 -3.27
N ILE A 26 0.63 -6.73 -3.95
CA ILE A 26 -0.33 -6.89 -5.04
C ILE A 26 0.35 -7.51 -6.26
N ALA A 27 1.57 -7.03 -6.58
CA ALA A 27 2.28 -7.52 -7.76
C ALA A 27 2.67 -8.99 -7.63
N THR A 28 3.02 -9.43 -6.42
CA THR A 28 3.41 -10.81 -6.19
C THR A 28 2.23 -11.72 -5.86
N ARG A 29 1.02 -11.19 -5.89
CA ARG A 29 -0.20 -11.93 -5.59
C ARG A 29 -0.31 -12.39 -4.16
N GLN A 30 0.45 -11.81 -3.26
CA GLN A 30 0.22 -12.00 -1.84
C GLN A 30 -1.14 -11.42 -1.48
N TYR A 31 -1.50 -10.31 -2.14
CA TYR A 31 -2.84 -9.74 -2.09
C TYR A 31 -3.46 -9.91 -3.48
N ASP A 32 -4.29 -10.93 -3.65
CA ASP A 32 -4.93 -11.20 -4.93
C ASP A 32 -6.02 -10.18 -5.26
N PRO A 33 -6.38 -10.04 -6.54
CA PRO A 33 -7.52 -9.20 -6.90
C PRO A 33 -8.77 -9.59 -6.11
N GLY A 34 -9.45 -8.59 -5.56
CA GLY A 34 -10.64 -8.82 -4.74
C GLY A 34 -10.35 -9.12 -3.28
N PHE A 35 -9.09 -9.34 -2.92
CA PHE A 35 -8.72 -9.64 -1.54
C PHE A 35 -8.93 -8.43 -0.65
N GLN A 36 -9.52 -8.65 0.52
CA GLN A 36 -9.67 -7.57 1.50
C GLN A 36 -8.36 -7.42 2.26
N ILE A 37 -7.71 -6.27 2.10
CA ILE A 37 -6.43 -6.05 2.78
C ILE A 37 -6.69 -5.74 4.26
N PRO A 38 -5.65 -5.88 5.10
CA PRO A 38 -5.81 -5.55 6.52
C PRO A 38 -6.22 -4.09 6.72
N SER A 39 -6.84 -3.82 7.86
CA SER A 39 -7.30 -2.48 8.19
C SER A 39 -6.12 -1.52 8.41
N GLU A 40 -6.43 -0.21 8.45
CA GLU A 40 -5.41 0.79 8.77
C GLU A 40 -4.73 0.47 10.09
N HIS A 41 -5.52 0.07 11.07
CA HIS A 41 -4.97 -0.27 12.39
C HIS A 41 -4.02 -1.46 12.30
N GLU A 42 -4.46 -2.50 11.62
CA GLU A 42 -3.64 -3.71 11.48
C GLU A 42 -2.37 -3.44 10.70
N LEU A 43 -2.47 -2.70 9.59
CA LEU A 43 -1.30 -2.37 8.79
C LEU A 43 -0.35 -1.47 9.57
N GLY A 44 -0.89 -0.54 10.35
CA GLY A 44 -0.06 0.33 11.17
C GLY A 44 0.74 -0.46 12.18
N ARG A 45 0.13 -1.45 12.78
CA ARG A 45 0.83 -2.32 13.73
C ARG A 45 1.87 -3.18 13.03
N GLU A 46 1.50 -3.75 11.90
CA GLU A 46 2.41 -4.62 11.15
C GLU A 46 3.64 -3.87 10.67
N LEU A 47 3.43 -2.70 10.06
CA LEU A 47 4.51 -1.94 9.45
C LEU A 47 5.14 -0.93 10.39
N LYS A 48 4.58 -0.80 11.59
CA LYS A 48 5.12 0.07 12.66
C LYS A 48 5.15 1.53 12.23
N VAL A 49 4.04 1.96 11.63
CA VAL A 49 3.85 3.36 11.25
C VAL A 49 2.47 3.80 11.76
N SER A 50 2.25 5.11 11.77
CA SER A 50 0.98 5.65 12.24
C SER A 50 -0.16 5.30 11.29
N ARG A 51 -1.39 5.31 11.82
CA ARG A 51 -2.56 5.07 10.98
C ARG A 51 -2.73 6.16 9.94
N VAL A 52 -2.32 7.38 10.26
CA VAL A 52 -2.38 8.48 9.30
C VAL A 52 -1.47 8.18 8.11
N THR A 53 -0.28 7.66 8.38
CA THR A 53 0.65 7.29 7.31
C THR A 53 0.05 6.20 6.43
N ILE A 54 -0.57 5.19 7.05
CA ILE A 54 -1.24 4.13 6.29
C ILE A 54 -2.35 4.72 5.43
N ARG A 55 -3.18 5.58 6.03
CA ARG A 55 -4.30 6.18 5.31
C ARG A 55 -3.84 6.94 4.08
N GLU A 56 -2.76 7.70 4.21
CA GLU A 56 -2.23 8.45 3.08
C GLU A 56 -1.79 7.51 1.96
N ALA A 57 -1.10 6.43 2.33
CA ALA A 57 -0.64 5.46 1.35
C ALA A 57 -1.81 4.78 0.63
N LEU A 58 -2.81 4.36 1.39
CA LEU A 58 -3.96 3.68 0.80
C LEU A 58 -4.76 4.62 -0.10
N ARG A 59 -4.87 5.89 0.30
CA ARG A 59 -5.58 6.88 -0.51
C ARG A 59 -4.93 7.01 -1.89
N GLU A 60 -3.62 7.02 -1.94
CA GLU A 60 -2.91 7.11 -3.21
C GLU A 60 -3.16 5.87 -4.06
N LEU A 61 -3.14 4.69 -3.44
CA LEU A 61 -3.36 3.45 -4.18
C LEU A 61 -4.81 3.34 -4.69
N VAL A 62 -5.76 3.87 -3.94
CA VAL A 62 -7.14 3.95 -4.42
C VAL A 62 -7.22 4.88 -5.63
N ARG A 63 -6.51 6.00 -5.57
CA ARG A 63 -6.51 6.95 -6.69
C ARG A 63 -5.91 6.32 -7.95
N GLU A 64 -4.98 5.39 -7.79
CA GLU A 64 -4.36 4.70 -8.92
C GLU A 64 -5.13 3.46 -9.35
N HIS A 65 -6.29 3.22 -8.76
CA HIS A 65 -7.16 2.09 -9.11
C HIS A 65 -6.57 0.73 -8.78
N LEU A 66 -5.62 0.69 -7.85
CA LEU A 66 -5.09 -0.58 -7.36
C LEU A 66 -5.92 -1.11 -6.20
N LEU A 67 -6.53 -0.21 -5.45
CA LEU A 67 -7.39 -0.56 -4.33
C LEU A 67 -8.76 0.08 -4.50
N VAL A 68 -9.76 -0.53 -3.88
CA VAL A 68 -11.11 -0.01 -3.84
C VAL A 68 -11.53 0.07 -2.39
N LYS A 69 -12.01 1.24 -1.97
CA LYS A 69 -12.53 1.39 -0.61
C LYS A 69 -14.03 1.24 -0.64
N VAL A 70 -14.55 0.32 0.17
CA VAL A 70 -15.98 0.08 0.26
C VAL A 70 -16.42 0.55 1.64
N GLN A 71 -17.25 1.59 1.66
CA GLN A 71 -17.70 2.21 2.91
C GLN A 71 -18.31 1.16 3.81
N GLY A 72 -17.86 1.15 5.07
CA GLY A 72 -18.40 0.23 6.08
C GLY A 72 -17.93 -1.20 5.97
N LYS A 73 -17.15 -1.55 4.94
CA LYS A 73 -16.67 -2.92 4.77
C LYS A 73 -15.16 -3.05 4.79
N GLY A 74 -14.46 -2.08 4.21
CA GLY A 74 -13.01 -2.11 4.22
C GLY A 74 -12.41 -1.75 2.88
N THR A 75 -11.14 -2.08 2.71
CA THR A 75 -10.40 -1.78 1.49
C THR A 75 -9.99 -3.09 0.84
N PHE A 76 -10.19 -3.16 -0.47
CA PHE A 76 -9.97 -4.39 -1.23
C PHE A 76 -9.04 -4.12 -2.39
N VAL A 77 -8.29 -5.14 -2.80
CA VAL A 77 -7.55 -5.06 -4.06
C VAL A 77 -8.57 -4.99 -5.19
N ALA A 78 -8.34 -4.10 -6.16
CA ALA A 78 -9.27 -3.94 -7.27
C ALA A 78 -9.50 -5.29 -7.95
N PRO A 79 -10.76 -5.63 -8.28
CA PRO A 79 -11.04 -6.90 -8.92
C PRO A 79 -10.37 -7.02 -10.28
N GLU A 80 -10.23 -5.89 -10.98
CA GLU A 80 -9.52 -5.84 -12.25
C GLU A 80 -8.36 -4.87 -12.09
N LEU A 81 -7.15 -5.41 -12.11
CA LEU A 81 -5.96 -4.58 -12.02
C LEU A 81 -5.62 -4.00 -13.38
N PRO A 82 -4.97 -2.82 -13.40
CA PRO A 82 -4.46 -2.27 -14.66
C PRO A 82 -3.57 -3.30 -15.33
N LYS A 83 -3.59 -3.36 -16.67
CA LYS A 83 -2.73 -4.28 -17.40
C LYS A 83 -1.26 -4.01 -17.12
N VAL A 84 -0.92 -2.73 -17.00
CA VAL A 84 0.43 -2.32 -16.62
C VAL A 84 0.30 -1.57 -15.32
N LEU A 85 0.96 -2.08 -14.28
CA LEU A 85 0.93 -1.41 -12.98
C LEU A 85 1.66 -0.08 -13.07
N PRO A 86 1.18 0.95 -12.34
CA PRO A 86 1.87 2.23 -12.35
C PRO A 86 3.32 2.07 -11.91
N PRO A 87 4.23 2.86 -12.48
CA PRO A 87 5.64 2.77 -12.10
C PRO A 87 5.86 3.24 -10.67
N ILE A 88 6.95 2.76 -10.09
CA ILE A 88 7.36 3.20 -8.76
C ILE A 88 7.84 4.64 -8.89
N LYS A 89 7.25 5.54 -8.09
CA LYS A 89 7.50 6.97 -8.23
C LYS A 89 8.89 7.41 -7.80
N TYR A 90 9.49 6.67 -6.91
CA TYR A 90 10.80 7.04 -6.36
C TYR A 90 11.78 5.94 -6.65
N SER A 91 12.24 5.90 -7.91
CA SER A 91 13.13 4.82 -8.34
C SER A 91 14.44 4.80 -7.56
N GLY A 92 14.92 5.96 -7.13
CA GLY A 92 16.11 6.00 -6.31
C GLY A 92 15.94 5.37 -4.94
N PHE A 93 14.71 5.11 -4.56
CA PHE A 93 14.40 4.44 -3.32
C PHE A 93 14.92 2.99 -3.31
N LEU A 94 15.00 2.42 -4.46
CA LEU A 94 15.50 1.05 -4.58
C LEU A 94 17.04 1.01 -4.55
#